data_ce3f39d00756368bb40fbfd33720459b
#
_entry.id   ce3f39d00756368bb40fbfd33720459b
#
_cell.length_a   1.000
_cell.length_b   1.000
_cell.length_c   1.000
_cell.angle_alpha   90.00
_cell.angle_beta   90.00
_cell.angle_gamma   90.00
#
_symmetry.space_group_name_H-M   'P 1'
#
loop_
_entity.id
_entity.type
_entity.pdbx_description
1 polymer ?
#
loop_
_entity_poly.entity_id
_entity_poly.type
_entity_poly.pdbx_seq_one_letter_code
_entity_poly.pdbx_strand_id
1 'polypeptide(L)'
;NNQYKKFSYDHGAIVRGDTIAKAIAIVFTGDEFGDGGNFIANTLKEKSVRASFFLTGNFYRNSAYTKLIGTLKKDGHYLGSHSDKHLLYCDWYKRDSLLVTKEAFSADLQNSYTTMNDFDITKKDAPFFLPPYEWFNDSITAWTKQQGMKLINFTPGTLSNADYTTPDMKNYRSSDTIYQSIIAYEQKHGLNGFILLLHIGTDAKRT
;
A
#
# COMPACT_ATOMS: atom_id res chain seq x y z
N ASN A 1 -16.47 13.01 -12.62
CA ASN A 1 -16.43 12.92 -11.16
C ASN A 1 -15.56 14.03 -10.58
N ASN A 2 -16.19 15.04 -9.98
CA ASN A 2 -15.51 16.27 -9.49
C ASN A 2 -14.62 16.02 -8.23
N GLN A 3 -14.84 14.89 -7.55
CA GLN A 3 -14.19 14.52 -6.28
C GLN A 3 -12.66 14.41 -6.39
N TYR A 4 -12.16 13.82 -7.46
CA TYR A 4 -10.72 13.58 -7.65
C TYR A 4 -9.94 14.81 -8.14
N LYS A 5 -10.59 15.93 -8.48
CA LYS A 5 -9.92 17.17 -8.90
C LYS A 5 -9.14 17.85 -7.77
N LYS A 6 -9.43 17.49 -6.51
CA LYS A 6 -8.79 18.05 -5.32
C LYS A 6 -7.60 17.18 -4.82
N PHE A 7 -7.28 16.10 -5.51
CA PHE A 7 -6.20 15.18 -5.13
C PHE A 7 -4.89 15.60 -5.76
N SER A 8 -3.79 15.23 -5.12
CA SER A 8 -2.45 15.38 -5.68
C SER A 8 -2.04 14.13 -6.43
N TYR A 9 -1.32 14.33 -7.52
CA TYR A 9 -0.90 13.24 -8.40
C TYR A 9 0.61 13.27 -8.64
N ASP A 10 1.21 12.07 -8.75
CA ASP A 10 2.56 11.85 -9.25
C ASP A 10 2.48 10.77 -10.35
N HIS A 11 3.06 11.01 -11.54
CA HIS A 11 2.96 10.08 -12.69
C HIS A 11 1.54 9.51 -12.90
N GLY A 12 0.51 10.33 -12.70
CA GLY A 12 -0.89 9.94 -12.85
C GLY A 12 -1.48 9.12 -11.69
N ALA A 13 -0.69 8.73 -10.69
CA ALA A 13 -1.16 8.05 -9.48
C ALA A 13 -1.63 9.05 -8.44
N ILE A 14 -2.64 8.69 -7.65
CA ILE A 14 -3.08 9.48 -6.50
C ILE A 14 -2.06 9.32 -5.38
N VAL A 15 -1.43 10.43 -4.96
CA VAL A 15 -0.44 10.42 -3.87
C VAL A 15 -0.90 11.22 -2.64
N ARG A 16 -2.00 11.95 -2.72
CA ARG A 16 -2.62 12.64 -1.59
C ARG A 16 -4.10 12.89 -1.89
N GLY A 17 -4.94 12.75 -0.90
CA GLY A 17 -6.36 13.08 -0.97
C GLY A 17 -6.63 14.58 -0.84
N ASP A 18 -7.89 14.94 -0.56
CA ASP A 18 -8.30 16.33 -0.38
C ASP A 18 -7.63 16.94 0.86
N THR A 19 -6.78 17.94 0.66
CA THR A 19 -6.06 18.63 1.73
C THR A 19 -6.93 19.50 2.64
N ILE A 20 -8.18 19.76 2.26
CA ILE A 20 -9.16 20.43 3.10
C ILE A 20 -9.80 19.44 4.09
N ALA A 21 -9.88 18.16 3.72
CA ALA A 21 -10.47 17.13 4.56
C ALA A 21 -9.51 16.81 5.74
N LYS A 22 -10.01 16.99 6.99
CA LYS A 22 -9.28 16.59 8.20
C LYS A 22 -9.31 15.07 8.37
N ALA A 23 -8.68 14.37 7.43
CA ALA A 23 -8.63 12.92 7.40
C ALA A 23 -7.30 12.46 6.81
N ILE A 24 -6.82 11.30 7.27
CA ILE A 24 -5.70 10.57 6.70
C ILE A 24 -6.16 9.18 6.26
N ALA A 25 -5.50 8.61 5.27
CA ALA A 25 -5.63 7.21 4.93
C ALA A 25 -4.42 6.46 5.51
N ILE A 26 -4.67 5.53 6.43
CA ILE A 26 -3.64 4.61 6.92
C ILE A 26 -3.63 3.41 5.99
N VAL A 27 -2.47 3.13 5.41
CA VAL A 27 -2.28 2.08 4.41
C VAL A 27 -1.18 1.13 4.87
N PHE A 28 -1.45 -0.16 4.78
CA PHE A 28 -0.47 -1.22 5.04
C PHE A 28 -0.23 -2.01 3.76
N THR A 29 1.05 -2.24 3.43
CA THR A 29 1.44 -3.19 2.37
C THR A 29 1.93 -4.50 2.99
N GLY A 30 1.82 -5.60 2.26
CA GLY A 30 2.30 -6.91 2.69
C GLY A 30 2.56 -7.86 1.53
N ASP A 31 3.69 -8.56 1.60
CA ASP A 31 4.10 -9.62 0.68
C ASP A 31 4.49 -10.88 1.46
N GLU A 32 5.72 -10.96 1.96
CA GLU A 32 6.26 -12.12 2.66
C GLU A 32 5.89 -12.13 4.14
N PHE A 33 5.99 -10.97 4.80
CA PHE A 33 5.83 -10.84 6.24
C PHE A 33 4.45 -10.30 6.62
N GLY A 34 3.86 -10.90 7.65
CA GLY A 34 2.55 -10.50 8.20
C GLY A 34 2.49 -10.62 9.73
N ASP A 35 3.65 -10.67 10.37
CA ASP A 35 3.82 -10.90 11.81
C ASP A 35 3.17 -9.81 12.67
N GLY A 36 3.15 -8.57 12.21
CA GLY A 36 2.45 -7.45 12.87
C GLY A 36 0.92 -7.48 12.71
N GLY A 37 0.39 -8.27 11.78
CA GLY A 37 -1.00 -8.18 11.32
C GLY A 37 -2.05 -8.32 12.42
N ASN A 38 -1.90 -9.30 13.32
CA ASN A 38 -2.85 -9.48 14.42
C ASN A 38 -2.82 -8.32 15.42
N PHE A 39 -1.64 -7.81 15.74
CA PHE A 39 -1.48 -6.66 16.64
C PHE A 39 -2.11 -5.40 16.01
N ILE A 40 -1.83 -5.15 14.73
CA ILE A 40 -2.39 -4.03 13.97
C ILE A 40 -3.92 -4.12 13.93
N ALA A 41 -4.48 -5.29 13.57
CA ALA A 41 -5.93 -5.49 13.50
C ALA A 41 -6.61 -5.23 14.85
N ASN A 42 -6.05 -5.75 15.95
CA ASN A 42 -6.57 -5.52 17.29
C ASN A 42 -6.51 -4.03 17.69
N THR A 43 -5.38 -3.37 17.43
CA THR A 43 -5.21 -1.95 17.73
C THR A 43 -6.20 -1.08 16.96
N LEU A 44 -6.36 -1.33 15.66
CA LEU A 44 -7.33 -0.60 14.83
C LEU A 44 -8.76 -0.80 15.33
N LYS A 45 -9.10 -2.01 15.73
CA LYS A 45 -10.42 -2.33 16.30
C LYS A 45 -10.65 -1.62 17.62
N GLU A 46 -9.71 -1.67 18.56
CA GLU A 46 -9.78 -0.95 19.86
C GLU A 46 -9.95 0.55 19.68
N LYS A 47 -9.27 1.12 18.68
CA LYS A 47 -9.36 2.55 18.37
C LYS A 47 -10.53 2.91 17.45
N SER A 48 -11.34 1.92 17.02
CA SER A 48 -12.43 2.12 16.06
C SER A 48 -11.97 2.81 14.76
N VAL A 49 -10.77 2.49 14.30
CA VAL A 49 -10.15 3.04 13.08
C VAL A 49 -10.20 2.00 11.97
N ARG A 50 -10.59 2.43 10.76
CA ARG A 50 -10.46 1.62 9.55
C ARG A 50 -9.21 2.01 8.79
N ALA A 51 -8.53 1.00 8.23
CA ALA A 51 -7.34 1.17 7.41
C ALA A 51 -7.51 0.44 6.07
N SER A 52 -6.54 0.61 5.18
CA SER A 52 -6.47 -0.07 3.89
C SER A 52 -5.25 -1.01 3.88
N PHE A 53 -5.45 -2.22 3.40
CA PHE A 53 -4.40 -3.24 3.30
C PHE A 53 -4.25 -3.62 1.83
N PHE A 54 -3.06 -3.37 1.27
CA PHE A 54 -2.69 -3.77 -0.07
C PHE A 54 -1.73 -4.94 0.03
N LEU A 55 -2.24 -6.12 -0.31
CA LEU A 55 -1.53 -7.38 -0.10
C LEU A 55 -1.24 -8.04 -1.45
N THR A 56 -0.10 -8.73 -1.56
CA THR A 56 0.23 -9.46 -2.77
C THR A 56 -0.59 -10.75 -2.91
N GLY A 57 -0.65 -11.31 -4.11
CA GLY A 57 -1.21 -12.64 -4.30
C GLY A 57 -0.45 -13.69 -3.49
N ASN A 58 0.87 -13.53 -3.30
CA ASN A 58 1.65 -14.39 -2.40
C ASN A 58 1.11 -14.36 -0.97
N PHE A 59 0.82 -13.17 -0.44
CA PHE A 59 0.25 -13.01 0.90
C PHE A 59 -1.14 -13.64 1.00
N TYR A 60 -2.04 -13.37 0.03
CA TYR A 60 -3.38 -13.93 0.00
C TYR A 60 -3.39 -15.46 -0.06
N ARG A 61 -2.45 -16.09 -0.78
CA ARG A 61 -2.32 -17.54 -0.89
C ARG A 61 -1.68 -18.22 0.33
N ASN A 62 -1.01 -17.45 1.18
CA ASN A 62 -0.35 -18.00 2.37
C ASN A 62 -1.38 -18.40 3.42
N SER A 63 -1.52 -19.70 3.66
CA SER A 63 -2.48 -20.25 4.62
C SER A 63 -2.30 -19.74 6.05
N ALA A 64 -1.09 -19.34 6.43
CA ALA A 64 -0.82 -18.73 7.73
C ALA A 64 -1.58 -17.41 7.95
N TYR A 65 -1.91 -16.70 6.87
CA TYR A 65 -2.59 -15.40 6.92
C TYR A 65 -4.09 -15.46 6.63
N THR A 66 -4.65 -16.63 6.27
CA THR A 66 -6.07 -16.78 5.93
C THR A 66 -6.99 -16.22 7.02
N LYS A 67 -6.72 -16.55 8.29
CA LYS A 67 -7.51 -16.07 9.44
C LYS A 67 -7.37 -14.54 9.61
N LEU A 68 -6.18 -14.01 9.45
CA LEU A 68 -5.91 -12.57 9.52
C LEU A 68 -6.69 -11.81 8.43
N ILE A 69 -6.60 -12.26 7.17
CA ILE A 69 -7.33 -11.66 6.04
C ILE A 69 -8.83 -11.66 6.30
N GLY A 70 -9.39 -12.79 6.78
CA GLY A 70 -10.79 -12.91 7.14
C GLY A 70 -11.19 -11.93 8.25
N THR A 71 -10.33 -11.72 9.25
CA THR A 71 -10.55 -10.76 10.34
C THR A 71 -10.56 -9.33 9.80
N LEU A 72 -9.57 -8.94 9.00
CA LEU A 72 -9.47 -7.62 8.39
C LEU A 72 -10.72 -7.31 7.55
N LYS A 73 -11.17 -8.26 6.73
CA LYS A 73 -12.40 -8.13 5.93
C LYS A 73 -13.62 -7.94 6.82
N LYS A 74 -13.80 -8.80 7.83
CA LYS A 74 -14.94 -8.75 8.78
C LYS A 74 -15.00 -7.44 9.54
N ASP A 75 -13.87 -6.88 9.94
CA ASP A 75 -13.78 -5.62 10.67
C ASP A 75 -13.93 -4.38 9.74
N GLY A 76 -14.19 -4.61 8.45
CA GLY A 76 -14.54 -3.57 7.47
C GLY A 76 -13.35 -2.75 6.96
N HIS A 77 -12.14 -3.30 7.03
CA HIS A 77 -10.98 -2.71 6.39
C HIS A 77 -11.04 -2.86 4.86
N TYR A 78 -10.44 -1.93 4.14
CA TYR A 78 -10.25 -2.07 2.71
C TYR A 78 -9.14 -3.09 2.43
N LEU A 79 -9.40 -4.05 1.54
CA LEU A 79 -8.43 -5.04 1.08
C LEU A 79 -8.22 -4.86 -0.42
N GLY A 80 -7.00 -4.53 -0.84
CA GLY A 80 -6.64 -4.25 -2.22
C GLY A 80 -5.45 -5.07 -2.71
N SER A 81 -5.12 -4.89 -3.99
CA SER A 81 -3.98 -5.56 -4.63
C SER A 81 -2.68 -4.77 -4.48
N HIS A 82 -1.61 -5.48 -4.10
CA HIS A 82 -0.21 -5.06 -4.17
C HIS A 82 0.56 -5.87 -5.22
N SER A 83 -0.09 -6.23 -6.34
CA SER A 83 0.35 -7.19 -7.36
C SER A 83 0.21 -8.66 -6.95
N ASP A 84 0.54 -9.58 -7.86
CA ASP A 84 0.58 -11.01 -7.53
C ASP A 84 1.94 -11.45 -6.98
N LYS A 85 3.02 -11.10 -7.66
CA LYS A 85 4.39 -11.60 -7.42
C LYS A 85 5.38 -10.56 -6.89
N HIS A 86 4.91 -9.39 -6.53
CA HIS A 86 5.76 -8.29 -6.07
C HIS A 86 6.89 -7.94 -7.05
N LEU A 87 6.60 -7.89 -8.35
CA LEU A 87 7.59 -7.60 -9.38
C LEU A 87 7.99 -6.12 -9.37
N LEU A 88 9.27 -5.84 -9.57
CA LEU A 88 9.73 -4.48 -9.86
C LEU A 88 9.37 -4.14 -11.32
N TYR A 89 8.51 -3.14 -11.51
CA TYR A 89 7.97 -2.82 -12.83
C TYR A 89 8.82 -1.88 -13.67
N CYS A 90 9.59 -1.01 -13.02
CA CYS A 90 10.47 -0.07 -13.72
C CYS A 90 11.80 0.09 -12.98
N ASP A 91 12.82 0.51 -13.71
CA ASP A 91 14.19 0.60 -13.22
C ASP A 91 14.33 1.67 -12.11
N TRP A 92 15.15 1.39 -11.11
CA TRP A 92 15.38 2.29 -9.98
C TRP A 92 16.06 3.60 -10.37
N TYR A 93 16.92 3.58 -11.37
CA TYR A 93 17.74 4.73 -11.79
C TYR A 93 17.16 5.41 -13.03
N LYS A 94 16.46 4.65 -13.88
CA LYS A 94 15.82 5.14 -15.09
C LYS A 94 14.32 4.83 -15.02
N ARG A 95 13.58 5.63 -14.24
CA ARG A 95 12.16 5.40 -13.93
C ARG A 95 11.29 5.11 -15.16
N ASP A 96 11.63 5.72 -16.32
CA ASP A 96 10.90 5.49 -17.58
C ASP A 96 11.23 4.14 -18.25
N SER A 97 12.28 3.46 -17.81
CA SER A 97 12.68 2.14 -18.31
C SER A 97 11.85 1.05 -17.65
N LEU A 98 11.02 0.38 -18.45
CA LEU A 98 10.20 -0.73 -18.01
C LEU A 98 11.03 -2.02 -17.88
N LEU A 99 10.81 -2.75 -16.79
CA LEU A 99 11.40 -4.08 -16.53
C LEU A 99 10.40 -5.20 -16.84
N VAL A 100 9.16 -4.87 -17.15
CA VAL A 100 8.10 -5.80 -17.51
C VAL A 100 7.40 -5.35 -18.78
N THR A 101 6.86 -6.29 -19.54
CA THR A 101 5.97 -5.97 -20.65
C THR A 101 4.56 -5.64 -20.11
N LYS A 102 3.74 -5.01 -20.96
CA LYS A 102 2.34 -4.73 -20.62
C LYS A 102 1.55 -6.02 -20.34
N GLU A 103 1.83 -7.07 -21.10
CA GLU A 103 1.20 -8.38 -20.96
C GLU A 103 1.57 -9.01 -19.61
N ALA A 104 2.85 -8.98 -19.22
CA ALA A 104 3.34 -9.51 -17.95
C ALA A 104 2.73 -8.72 -16.77
N PHE A 105 2.71 -7.39 -16.83
CA PHE A 105 2.04 -6.55 -15.83
C PHE A 105 0.55 -6.88 -15.72
N SER A 106 -0.12 -7.00 -16.87
CA SER A 106 -1.57 -7.27 -16.90
C SER A 106 -1.91 -8.65 -16.35
N ALA A 107 -1.11 -9.66 -16.65
CA ALA A 107 -1.27 -11.00 -16.11
C ALA A 107 -1.03 -11.02 -14.60
N ASP A 108 0.04 -10.38 -14.12
CA ASP A 108 0.36 -10.28 -12.70
C ASP A 108 -0.78 -9.62 -11.91
N LEU A 109 -1.27 -8.46 -12.37
CA LEU A 109 -2.39 -7.78 -11.74
C LEU A 109 -3.70 -8.61 -11.78
N GLN A 110 -3.98 -9.28 -12.89
CA GLN A 110 -5.16 -10.15 -13.00
C GLN A 110 -5.07 -11.35 -12.05
N ASN A 111 -3.89 -11.98 -11.92
CA ASN A 111 -3.66 -13.10 -11.03
C ASN A 111 -3.87 -12.72 -9.56
N SER A 112 -3.46 -11.50 -9.14
CA SER A 112 -3.73 -11.04 -7.78
C SER A 112 -5.23 -11.01 -7.49
N TYR A 113 -6.06 -10.52 -8.42
CA TYR A 113 -7.52 -10.51 -8.25
C TYR A 113 -8.14 -11.90 -8.32
N THR A 114 -7.58 -12.82 -9.09
CA THR A 114 -8.00 -14.23 -9.06
C THR A 114 -7.84 -14.79 -7.66
N THR A 115 -6.72 -14.53 -7.01
CA THR A 115 -6.46 -14.97 -5.63
C THR A 115 -7.34 -14.24 -4.60
N MET A 116 -7.54 -12.91 -4.76
CA MET A 116 -8.41 -12.13 -3.88
C MET A 116 -9.87 -12.60 -3.95
N ASN A 117 -10.28 -13.17 -5.07
CA ASN A 117 -11.64 -13.72 -5.23
C ASN A 117 -11.90 -14.93 -4.32
N ASP A 118 -10.87 -15.64 -3.86
CA ASP A 118 -11.02 -16.69 -2.84
C ASP A 118 -11.51 -16.12 -1.49
N PHE A 119 -11.41 -14.82 -1.31
CA PHE A 119 -11.92 -14.05 -0.18
C PHE A 119 -13.15 -13.20 -0.55
N ASP A 120 -13.83 -13.48 -1.68
CA ASP A 120 -14.93 -12.68 -2.23
C ASP A 120 -14.58 -11.19 -2.39
N ILE A 121 -13.39 -10.89 -2.87
CA ILE A 121 -12.94 -9.52 -3.14
C ILE A 121 -12.73 -9.37 -4.64
N THR A 122 -13.60 -8.58 -5.27
CA THR A 122 -13.56 -8.34 -6.72
C THR A 122 -12.91 -6.98 -7.05
N LYS A 123 -12.58 -6.76 -8.32
CA LYS A 123 -12.11 -5.43 -8.78
C LYS A 123 -13.10 -4.30 -8.49
N LYS A 124 -14.40 -4.60 -8.41
CA LYS A 124 -15.43 -3.62 -8.07
C LYS A 124 -15.34 -3.20 -6.61
N ASP A 125 -15.04 -4.14 -5.73
CA ASP A 125 -14.88 -3.90 -4.28
C ASP A 125 -13.55 -3.24 -3.97
N ALA A 126 -12.52 -3.55 -4.75
CA ALA A 126 -11.15 -3.11 -4.57
C ALA A 126 -10.58 -2.40 -5.83
N PRO A 127 -11.10 -1.23 -6.22
CA PRO A 127 -10.71 -0.55 -7.46
C PRO A 127 -9.35 0.18 -7.38
N PHE A 128 -8.69 0.19 -6.23
CA PHE A 128 -7.38 0.82 -6.06
C PHE A 128 -6.28 -0.24 -6.07
N PHE A 129 -5.17 0.10 -6.72
CA PHE A 129 -3.95 -0.68 -6.81
C PHE A 129 -2.78 0.11 -6.25
N LEU A 130 -1.98 -0.49 -5.40
CA LEU A 130 -0.73 0.07 -4.89
C LEU A 130 0.43 -0.78 -5.43
N PRO A 131 1.36 -0.19 -6.21
CA PRO A 131 2.39 -0.96 -6.91
C PRO A 131 3.47 -1.47 -5.94
N PRO A 132 4.10 -2.62 -6.23
CA PRO A 132 5.26 -3.11 -5.49
C PRO A 132 6.36 -2.05 -5.37
N TYR A 133 7.04 -2.05 -4.23
CA TYR A 133 8.11 -1.10 -3.90
C TYR A 133 7.66 0.37 -3.91
N GLU A 134 6.34 0.63 -3.99
CA GLU A 134 5.80 1.98 -4.14
C GLU A 134 6.43 2.74 -5.33
N TRP A 135 6.93 1.98 -6.34
CA TRP A 135 7.70 2.47 -7.48
C TRP A 135 7.02 2.14 -8.82
N PHE A 136 6.79 3.17 -9.61
CA PHE A 136 6.01 3.09 -10.86
C PHE A 136 6.31 4.29 -11.75
N ASN A 137 5.85 4.24 -13.00
CA ASN A 137 5.93 5.34 -13.97
C ASN A 137 4.59 5.55 -14.68
N ASP A 138 4.55 6.50 -15.62
CA ASP A 138 3.34 6.83 -16.38
C ASP A 138 2.75 5.63 -17.12
N SER A 139 3.59 4.73 -17.65
CA SER A 139 3.14 3.52 -18.34
C SER A 139 2.38 2.58 -17.40
N ILE A 140 2.92 2.34 -16.21
CA ILE A 140 2.27 1.48 -15.19
C ILE A 140 0.91 2.07 -14.77
N THR A 141 0.86 3.39 -14.56
CA THR A 141 -0.41 4.08 -14.24
C THR A 141 -1.41 3.98 -15.39
N ALA A 142 -0.96 4.18 -16.63
CA ALA A 142 -1.82 4.06 -17.81
C ALA A 142 -2.37 2.64 -17.99
N TRP A 143 -1.54 1.61 -17.78
CA TRP A 143 -1.97 0.20 -17.86
C TRP A 143 -2.92 -0.19 -16.74
N THR A 144 -2.69 0.32 -15.53
CA THR A 144 -3.61 0.16 -14.39
C THR A 144 -4.99 0.74 -14.74
N LYS A 145 -5.02 1.96 -15.28
CA LYS A 145 -6.26 2.62 -15.72
C LYS A 145 -6.98 1.85 -16.83
N GLN A 146 -6.24 1.29 -17.80
CA GLN A 146 -6.83 0.46 -18.87
C GLN A 146 -7.53 -0.79 -18.32
N GLN A 147 -7.13 -1.29 -17.17
CA GLN A 147 -7.80 -2.39 -16.47
C GLN A 147 -8.97 -1.94 -15.58
N GLY A 148 -9.38 -0.67 -15.67
CA GLY A 148 -10.49 -0.09 -14.91
C GLY A 148 -10.15 0.27 -13.46
N MET A 149 -8.87 0.33 -13.12
CA MET A 149 -8.39 0.56 -11.77
C MET A 149 -7.71 1.93 -11.61
N LYS A 150 -7.48 2.32 -10.37
CA LYS A 150 -6.77 3.55 -10.01
C LYS A 150 -5.50 3.20 -9.24
N LEU A 151 -4.36 3.67 -9.72
CA LEU A 151 -3.10 3.55 -9.00
C LEU A 151 -3.04 4.62 -7.91
N ILE A 152 -2.69 4.18 -6.70
CA ILE A 152 -2.40 5.07 -5.58
C ILE A 152 -0.99 4.82 -5.07
N ASN A 153 -0.43 5.80 -4.38
CA ASN A 153 0.82 5.64 -3.65
C ASN A 153 0.78 6.50 -2.38
N PHE A 154 1.78 6.33 -1.52
CA PHE A 154 1.86 7.12 -0.29
C PHE A 154 2.19 8.58 -0.56
N THR A 155 1.83 9.45 0.38
CA THR A 155 2.24 10.86 0.36
C THR A 155 3.68 10.97 0.88
N PRO A 156 4.63 11.50 0.10
CA PRO A 156 6.01 11.69 0.56
C PRO A 156 6.09 12.77 1.65
N GLY A 157 7.13 12.67 2.48
CA GLY A 157 7.45 13.69 3.49
C GLY A 157 7.61 13.18 4.91
N THR A 158 7.17 11.93 5.20
CA THR A 158 7.47 11.25 6.46
C THR A 158 8.37 10.05 6.19
N LEU A 159 8.84 9.40 7.26
CA LEU A 159 9.62 8.16 7.19
C LEU A 159 8.76 6.90 7.39
N SER A 160 7.42 7.02 7.31
CA SER A 160 6.51 5.92 7.64
C SER A 160 6.79 4.64 6.85
N ASN A 161 7.09 4.78 5.56
CA ASN A 161 7.41 3.68 4.66
C ASN A 161 8.79 3.03 4.91
N ALA A 162 9.60 3.53 5.84
CA ALA A 162 10.90 2.94 6.20
C ALA A 162 10.79 1.89 7.33
N ASP A 163 9.59 1.56 7.77
CA ASP A 163 9.33 0.60 8.84
C ASP A 163 9.68 -0.85 8.48
N TYR A 164 9.96 -1.16 7.20
CA TYR A 164 10.51 -2.44 6.76
C TYR A 164 12.01 -2.59 7.04
N THR A 165 12.72 -1.49 7.32
CA THR A 165 14.19 -1.52 7.46
C THR A 165 14.62 -2.16 8.77
N THR A 166 15.74 -2.89 8.75
CA THR A 166 16.32 -3.60 9.90
C THR A 166 17.61 -2.94 10.37
N PRO A 167 18.06 -3.14 11.63
CA PRO A 167 19.24 -2.48 12.20
C PRO A 167 20.55 -2.67 11.43
N ASP A 168 20.67 -3.73 10.64
CA ASP A 168 21.82 -4.02 9.79
C ASP A 168 21.82 -3.24 8.46
N MET A 169 20.73 -2.57 8.12
CA MET A 169 20.61 -1.76 6.89
C MET A 169 21.16 -0.35 7.09
N LYS A 170 21.86 0.20 6.09
CA LYS A 170 22.39 1.58 6.12
C LYS A 170 21.29 2.65 6.24
N ASN A 171 20.12 2.36 5.71
CA ASN A 171 18.96 3.25 5.73
C ASN A 171 17.98 2.95 6.88
N TYR A 172 18.41 2.18 7.88
CA TYR A 172 17.57 1.84 9.03
C TYR A 172 16.99 3.08 9.70
N ARG A 173 15.73 2.97 10.07
CA ARG A 173 15.02 3.96 10.89
C ARG A 173 14.29 3.24 12.01
N SER A 174 14.57 3.61 13.26
CA SER A 174 13.87 3.07 14.41
C SER A 174 12.38 3.49 14.40
N SER A 175 11.55 2.74 15.09
CA SER A 175 10.12 3.06 15.20
C SER A 175 9.89 4.43 15.83
N ASP A 176 10.73 4.83 16.80
CA ASP A 176 10.68 6.17 17.39
C ASP A 176 11.04 7.25 16.36
N THR A 177 12.12 7.06 15.59
CA THR A 177 12.50 8.00 14.52
C THR A 177 11.38 8.15 13.49
N ILE A 178 10.73 7.07 13.10
CA ILE A 178 9.59 7.09 12.18
C ILE A 178 8.43 7.87 12.81
N TYR A 179 8.06 7.56 14.04
CA TYR A 179 6.98 8.24 14.76
C TYR A 179 7.25 9.75 14.85
N GLN A 180 8.44 10.15 15.29
CA GLN A 180 8.81 11.56 15.40
C GLN A 180 8.75 12.27 14.04
N SER A 181 9.11 11.60 12.95
CA SER A 181 9.02 12.18 11.60
C SER A 181 7.56 12.49 11.19
N ILE A 182 6.63 11.62 11.58
CA ILE A 182 5.19 11.81 11.33
C ILE A 182 4.67 13.01 12.13
N ILE A 183 5.00 13.08 13.43
CA ILE A 183 4.57 14.18 14.29
C ILE A 183 5.16 15.53 13.85
N ALA A 184 6.45 15.54 13.50
CA ALA A 184 7.09 16.75 12.98
C ALA A 184 6.47 17.25 11.67
N TYR A 185 6.11 16.31 10.77
CA TYR A 185 5.42 16.66 9.53
C TYR A 185 4.03 17.24 9.81
N GLU A 186 3.25 16.60 10.71
CA GLU A 186 1.92 17.08 11.12
C GLU A 186 2.01 18.51 11.67
N GLN A 187 2.94 18.76 12.58
CA GLN A 187 3.11 20.10 13.20
C GLN A 187 3.47 21.19 12.19
N LYS A 188 4.24 20.84 11.16
CA LYS A 188 4.74 21.81 10.18
C LYS A 188 3.82 22.01 8.98
N HIS A 189 3.18 20.94 8.50
CA HIS A 189 2.48 20.92 7.21
C HIS A 189 1.03 20.43 7.31
N GLY A 190 0.66 19.75 8.39
CA GLY A 190 -0.60 19.05 8.53
C GLY A 190 -0.69 17.77 7.69
N LEU A 191 -1.42 16.79 8.19
CA LEU A 191 -1.63 15.49 7.52
C LEU A 191 -2.98 15.40 6.79
N ASN A 192 -3.66 16.51 6.54
CA ASN A 192 -4.94 16.49 5.80
C ASN A 192 -4.77 15.85 4.43
N GLY A 193 -5.60 14.87 4.12
CA GLY A 193 -5.56 14.11 2.87
C GLY A 193 -4.35 13.17 2.72
N PHE A 194 -3.49 13.05 3.73
CA PHE A 194 -2.26 12.27 3.67
C PHE A 194 -2.55 10.77 3.52
N ILE A 195 -1.77 10.08 2.71
CA ILE A 195 -1.73 8.62 2.61
C ILE A 195 -0.49 8.16 3.35
N LEU A 196 -0.68 7.66 4.58
CA LEU A 196 0.39 7.19 5.46
C LEU A 196 0.60 5.70 5.25
N LEU A 197 1.73 5.32 4.69
CA LEU A 197 2.05 3.93 4.38
C LEU A 197 2.96 3.32 5.44
N LEU A 198 2.62 2.11 5.83
CA LEU A 198 3.34 1.22 6.74
C LEU A 198 3.32 -0.21 6.15
N HIS A 199 4.09 -1.13 6.72
CA HIS A 199 4.05 -2.54 6.37
C HIS A 199 3.31 -3.36 7.43
N ILE A 200 2.58 -4.41 7.00
CA ILE A 200 1.80 -5.28 7.91
C ILE A 200 2.70 -6.23 8.72
N GLY A 201 3.91 -6.43 8.23
CA GLY A 201 4.95 -7.24 8.87
C GLY A 201 6.31 -6.89 8.33
N THR A 202 7.34 -7.28 9.06
CA THR A 202 8.74 -7.00 8.72
C THR A 202 9.61 -8.20 9.06
N ASP A 203 10.86 -8.20 8.58
CA ASP A 203 11.84 -9.20 8.97
C ASP A 203 11.99 -9.23 10.50
N ALA A 204 12.09 -10.43 11.09
CA ALA A 204 12.27 -10.65 12.53
C ALA A 204 13.50 -9.95 13.12
N LYS A 205 14.45 -9.53 12.28
CA LYS A 205 15.59 -8.70 12.69
C LYS A 205 15.20 -7.29 13.12
N ARG A 206 13.99 -6.85 12.79
CA ARG A 206 13.46 -5.57 13.25
C ARG A 206 12.87 -5.74 14.64
N THR A 207 13.66 -5.63 15.67
CA THR A 207 13.28 -5.65 17.09
C THR A 207 13.39 -4.25 17.69
#